data_4143acd234418e36d1f0ea61c22a8263
#
_entry.id   4143acd234418e36d1f0ea61c22a8263
#
_cell.length_a   1.000
_cell.length_b   1.000
_cell.length_c   1.000
_cell.angle_alpha   90.00
_cell.angle_beta   90.00
_cell.angle_gamma   90.00
#
_symmetry.space_group_name_H-M   'P 1'
#
loop_
_entity.id
_entity.type
_entity.pdbx_description
1 polymer ?
#
loop_
_entity_poly.entity_id
_entity_poly.type
_entity_poly.pdbx_seq_one_letter_code
_entity_poly.pdbx_strand_id
1 'polypeptide(L)'
;MKIAYLYYDFLNLYGESGNIKIISKILKENKIKHKILYLSLNEELNFKEYDLVYIASGTEENMLIALDYLKKYKEDIRDYILDNKFFLATGNSVDLFGSKIIDNNIIDALGIFSYEVKKGTRKKEEVYINGNIINKKILGFINNDSYISKLKYSLFDNEGIHYNNFYGTYIIGPLLVRNPEFLKYFMNKLTNKKLKYNLKIETKAYNEFIKNFEEYV
;
A
#
# COMPACT_ATOMS: atom_id res chain seq x y z
N MET A 1 9.95 14.18 -9.82
CA MET A 1 8.90 13.41 -9.13
C MET A 1 9.02 13.65 -7.63
N LYS A 2 7.92 13.97 -6.95
CA LYS A 2 7.82 14.12 -5.49
C LYS A 2 7.01 12.94 -4.93
N ILE A 3 7.60 12.21 -4.00
CA ILE A 3 7.01 11.03 -3.38
C ILE A 3 6.83 11.33 -1.90
N ALA A 4 5.60 11.36 -1.42
CA ALA A 4 5.28 11.58 -0.01
C ALA A 4 5.17 10.22 0.71
N TYR A 5 5.99 10.01 1.74
CA TYR A 5 5.85 8.92 2.68
C TYR A 5 5.23 9.49 3.96
N LEU A 6 3.92 9.26 4.11
CA LEU A 6 3.15 9.82 5.22
C LEU A 6 3.47 9.08 6.52
N TYR A 7 3.72 9.85 7.58
CA TYR A 7 3.88 9.37 8.94
C TYR A 7 4.93 8.25 9.07
N TYR A 8 6.04 8.39 8.33
CA TYR A 8 7.09 7.38 8.16
C TYR A 8 7.73 6.89 9.46
N ASP A 9 7.80 7.76 10.46
CA ASP A 9 8.35 7.52 11.78
C ASP A 9 7.34 6.87 12.74
N PHE A 10 6.06 6.88 12.36
CA PHE A 10 4.94 6.44 13.16
C PHE A 10 4.25 5.21 12.58
N LEU A 11 4.25 5.08 11.24
CA LEU A 11 3.65 4.00 10.47
C LEU A 11 4.70 3.30 9.61
N ASN A 12 5.43 2.34 10.18
CA ASN A 12 6.50 1.63 9.50
C ASN A 12 6.77 0.25 10.11
N LEU A 13 5.72 -0.50 10.39
CA LEU A 13 5.86 -1.88 10.85
C LEU A 13 6.29 -2.80 9.69
N TYR A 14 6.87 -3.96 10.03
CA TYR A 14 7.19 -5.06 9.09
C TYR A 14 8.14 -4.69 7.95
N GLY A 15 8.97 -3.66 8.13
CA GLY A 15 9.96 -3.24 7.13
C GLY A 15 9.36 -2.52 5.91
N GLU A 16 8.15 -1.97 6.04
CA GLU A 16 7.38 -1.34 4.96
C GLU A 16 8.12 -0.18 4.26
N SER A 17 9.08 0.47 4.92
CA SER A 17 9.99 1.44 4.28
C SER A 17 10.76 0.85 3.09
N GLY A 18 10.86 -0.48 2.99
CA GLY A 18 11.42 -1.19 1.83
C GLY A 18 10.71 -0.82 0.51
N ASN A 19 9.40 -0.56 0.55
CA ASN A 19 8.63 -0.13 -0.62
C ASN A 19 9.18 1.19 -1.20
N ILE A 20 9.44 2.19 -0.35
CA ILE A 20 10.01 3.48 -0.77
C ILE A 20 11.46 3.33 -1.24
N LYS A 21 12.25 2.49 -0.54
CA LYS A 21 13.66 2.26 -0.89
C LYS A 21 13.79 1.63 -2.28
N ILE A 22 12.96 0.62 -2.63
CA ILE A 22 13.02 -0.01 -3.95
C ILE A 22 12.53 0.94 -5.05
N ILE A 23 11.48 1.72 -4.82
CA ILE A 23 11.04 2.77 -5.75
C ILE A 23 12.18 3.75 -6.03
N SER A 24 12.83 4.28 -4.98
CA SER A 24 13.94 5.22 -5.12
C SER A 24 15.13 4.60 -5.87
N LYS A 25 15.48 3.34 -5.59
CA LYS A 25 16.52 2.59 -6.31
C LYS A 25 16.23 2.57 -7.81
N ILE A 26 15.02 2.16 -8.22
CA ILE A 26 14.64 2.06 -9.64
C ILE A 26 14.66 3.44 -10.31
N LEU A 27 14.12 4.47 -9.67
CA LEU A 27 14.14 5.83 -10.22
C LEU A 27 15.58 6.34 -10.43
N LYS A 28 16.49 6.10 -9.47
CA LYS A 28 17.92 6.43 -9.59
C LYS A 28 18.60 5.69 -10.74
N GLU A 29 18.39 4.36 -10.85
CA GLU A 29 18.97 3.54 -11.89
C GLU A 29 18.50 3.98 -13.30
N ASN A 30 17.28 4.52 -13.40
CA ASN A 30 16.72 5.06 -14.65
C ASN A 30 16.94 6.58 -14.82
N LYS A 31 17.79 7.22 -13.99
CA LYS A 31 18.11 8.64 -14.05
C LYS A 31 16.90 9.57 -13.95
N ILE A 32 15.86 9.15 -13.24
CA ILE A 32 14.65 9.96 -13.00
C ILE A 32 14.87 10.78 -11.73
N LYS A 33 14.90 12.11 -11.89
CA LYS A 33 14.99 13.03 -10.73
C LYS A 33 13.78 12.87 -9.84
N HIS A 34 14.01 12.61 -8.57
CA HIS A 34 12.94 12.46 -7.57
C HIS A 34 13.39 12.93 -6.19
N LYS A 35 12.43 13.23 -5.35
CA LYS A 35 12.60 13.58 -3.95
C LYS A 35 11.62 12.75 -3.12
N ILE A 36 12.10 12.08 -2.10
CA ILE A 36 11.26 11.46 -1.06
C ILE A 36 11.04 12.50 0.03
N LEU A 37 9.79 12.76 0.33
CA LEU A 37 9.36 13.60 1.45
C LEU A 37 8.92 12.66 2.57
N TYR A 38 9.71 12.62 3.62
CA TYR A 38 9.39 11.87 4.84
C TYR A 38 8.60 12.80 5.75
N LEU A 39 7.30 12.57 5.85
CA LEU A 39 6.36 13.48 6.51
C LEU A 39 5.87 12.87 7.84
N SER A 40 6.09 13.60 8.92
CA SER A 40 5.63 13.26 10.27
C SER A 40 4.22 13.82 10.55
N LEU A 41 3.60 13.43 11.68
CA LEU A 41 2.22 13.81 12.02
C LEU A 41 1.96 15.32 12.05
N ASN A 42 2.94 16.12 12.49
CA ASN A 42 2.80 17.56 12.65
C ASN A 42 3.15 18.38 11.40
N GLU A 43 3.53 17.71 10.32
CA GLU A 43 3.87 18.40 9.06
C GLU A 43 2.62 18.62 8.21
N GLU A 44 2.59 19.75 7.54
CA GLU A 44 1.51 20.09 6.62
C GLU A 44 1.61 19.26 5.34
N LEU A 45 0.48 18.69 4.92
CA LEU A 45 0.41 17.88 3.70
C LEU A 45 -0.12 18.72 2.54
N ASN A 46 0.60 18.69 1.41
CA ASN A 46 0.19 19.36 0.17
C ASN A 46 0.03 18.32 -0.96
N PHE A 47 -1.14 17.70 -1.05
CA PHE A 47 -1.45 16.65 -2.02
C PHE A 47 -1.29 17.12 -3.48
N LYS A 48 -1.43 18.42 -3.77
CA LYS A 48 -1.27 18.96 -5.14
C LYS A 48 0.15 18.79 -5.69
N GLU A 49 1.14 18.69 -4.80
CA GLU A 49 2.55 18.61 -5.18
C GLU A 49 3.08 17.18 -5.34
N TYR A 50 2.33 16.16 -4.88
CA TYR A 50 2.83 14.80 -4.86
C TYR A 50 2.48 14.05 -6.15
N ASP A 51 3.44 13.26 -6.65
CA ASP A 51 3.25 12.33 -7.76
C ASP A 51 2.87 10.94 -7.25
N LEU A 52 3.35 10.57 -6.06
CA LEU A 52 2.99 9.35 -5.34
C LEU A 52 2.85 9.67 -3.85
N VAL A 53 1.79 9.19 -3.24
CA VAL A 53 1.61 9.16 -1.79
C VAL A 53 1.69 7.71 -1.32
N TYR A 54 2.45 7.46 -0.27
CA TYR A 54 2.58 6.18 0.39
C TYR A 54 2.25 6.29 1.88
N ILE A 55 1.42 5.39 2.38
CA ILE A 55 1.13 5.21 3.79
C ILE A 55 1.27 3.73 4.15
N ALA A 56 2.01 3.44 5.20
CA ALA A 56 2.33 2.09 5.63
C ALA A 56 1.51 1.65 6.85
N SER A 57 1.74 0.43 7.33
CA SER A 57 1.07 -0.13 8.49
C SER A 57 1.62 0.41 9.81
N GLY A 58 0.76 0.48 10.81
CA GLY A 58 1.08 0.83 12.20
C GLY A 58 0.36 -0.06 13.21
N THR A 59 0.51 0.26 14.49
CA THR A 59 -0.37 -0.30 15.52
C THR A 59 -1.79 0.25 15.33
N GLU A 60 -2.79 -0.40 15.89
CA GLU A 60 -4.18 0.06 15.83
C GLU A 60 -4.33 1.47 16.42
N GLU A 61 -3.65 1.75 17.53
CA GLU A 61 -3.62 3.06 18.17
C GLU A 61 -3.01 4.12 17.24
N ASN A 62 -1.86 3.82 16.65
CA ASN A 62 -1.19 4.72 15.71
C ASN A 62 -2.06 4.99 14.47
N MET A 63 -2.81 3.99 13.99
CA MET A 63 -3.75 4.17 12.89
C MET A 63 -4.87 5.15 13.24
N LEU A 64 -5.43 5.08 14.45
CA LEU A 64 -6.48 6.00 14.88
C LEU A 64 -5.95 7.44 15.01
N ILE A 65 -4.74 7.61 15.53
CA ILE A 65 -4.08 8.91 15.59
C ILE A 65 -3.85 9.44 14.16
N ALA A 66 -3.32 8.61 13.26
CA ALA A 66 -3.12 8.99 11.85
C ALA A 66 -4.43 9.35 11.16
N LEU A 67 -5.53 8.63 11.44
CA LEU A 67 -6.87 8.94 10.94
C LEU A 67 -7.29 10.35 11.35
N ASP A 68 -7.13 10.69 12.62
CA ASP A 68 -7.54 11.99 13.12
C ASP A 68 -6.79 13.14 12.43
N TYR A 69 -5.48 12.98 12.23
CA TYR A 69 -4.68 13.94 11.47
C TYR A 69 -5.06 14.00 9.98
N LEU A 70 -5.45 12.87 9.36
CA LEU A 70 -5.84 12.84 7.95
C LEU A 70 -7.24 13.40 7.68
N LYS A 71 -8.13 13.43 8.67
CA LYS A 71 -9.52 13.94 8.50
C LYS A 71 -9.57 15.35 7.94
N LYS A 72 -8.66 16.24 8.33
CA LYS A 72 -8.58 17.61 7.80
C LYS A 72 -8.22 17.69 6.32
N TYR A 73 -7.61 16.63 5.76
CA TYR A 73 -7.21 16.52 4.36
C TYR A 73 -8.14 15.62 3.54
N LYS A 74 -9.30 15.25 4.08
CA LYS A 74 -10.23 14.30 3.45
C LYS A 74 -10.55 14.66 2.00
N GLU A 75 -10.91 15.91 1.73
CA GLU A 75 -11.26 16.36 0.39
C GLU A 75 -10.04 16.38 -0.53
N ASP A 76 -8.89 16.86 -0.06
CA ASP A 76 -7.65 16.83 -0.83
C ASP A 76 -7.24 15.40 -1.22
N ILE A 77 -7.41 14.43 -0.30
CA ILE A 77 -7.15 13.00 -0.58
C ILE A 77 -8.14 12.47 -1.61
N ARG A 78 -9.42 12.83 -1.48
CA ARG A 78 -10.46 12.44 -2.44
C ARG A 78 -10.13 12.93 -3.84
N ASP A 79 -9.87 14.24 -3.97
CA ASP A 79 -9.54 14.87 -5.24
C ASP A 79 -8.27 14.27 -5.84
N TYR A 80 -7.23 14.04 -5.03
CA TYR A 80 -5.98 13.40 -5.42
C TYR A 80 -6.22 12.01 -6.06
N ILE A 81 -7.09 11.20 -5.47
CA ILE A 81 -7.44 9.86 -5.99
C ILE A 81 -8.31 9.97 -7.27
N LEU A 82 -9.25 10.90 -7.30
CA LEU A 82 -10.11 11.14 -8.47
C LEU A 82 -9.32 11.69 -9.67
N ASP A 83 -8.30 12.50 -9.42
CA ASP A 83 -7.35 13.00 -10.43
C ASP A 83 -6.35 11.94 -10.94
N ASN A 84 -6.60 10.66 -10.62
CA ASN A 84 -5.73 9.55 -11.03
C ASN A 84 -4.27 9.66 -10.56
N LYS A 85 -4.01 10.36 -9.46
CA LYS A 85 -2.71 10.40 -8.82
C LYS A 85 -2.43 9.09 -8.09
N PHE A 86 -1.14 8.75 -7.94
CA PHE A 86 -0.74 7.47 -7.38
C PHE A 86 -0.80 7.46 -5.85
N PHE A 87 -1.54 6.51 -5.31
CA PHE A 87 -1.63 6.29 -3.86
C PHE A 87 -1.39 4.80 -3.56
N LEU A 88 -0.44 4.50 -2.69
CA LEU A 88 -0.20 3.15 -2.17
C LEU A 88 -0.47 3.14 -0.66
N ALA A 89 -1.36 2.27 -0.22
CA ALA A 89 -1.68 2.03 1.19
C ALA A 89 -1.44 0.55 1.52
N THR A 90 -0.62 0.26 2.54
CA THR A 90 -0.27 -1.12 2.90
C THR A 90 -0.62 -1.44 4.35
N GLY A 91 -1.02 -2.69 4.60
CA GLY A 91 -1.43 -3.15 5.92
C GLY A 91 -2.74 -2.50 6.38
N ASN A 92 -2.87 -2.28 7.68
CA ASN A 92 -4.08 -1.71 8.27
C ASN A 92 -4.32 -0.23 7.93
N SER A 93 -3.42 0.45 7.21
CA SER A 93 -3.71 1.77 6.68
C SER A 93 -4.86 1.79 5.66
N VAL A 94 -5.18 0.65 5.06
CA VAL A 94 -6.36 0.50 4.20
C VAL A 94 -7.66 0.82 4.94
N ASP A 95 -7.73 0.54 6.23
CA ASP A 95 -8.91 0.81 7.07
C ASP A 95 -9.32 2.29 7.05
N LEU A 96 -8.34 3.19 6.92
CA LEU A 96 -8.54 4.64 6.98
C LEU A 96 -9.40 5.19 5.83
N PHE A 97 -9.44 4.51 4.69
CA PHE A 97 -10.10 5.00 3.47
C PHE A 97 -11.56 4.58 3.33
N GLY A 98 -12.02 3.64 4.15
CA GLY A 98 -13.41 3.20 4.21
C GLY A 98 -14.34 4.27 4.77
N SER A 99 -15.62 3.95 4.86
CA SER A 99 -16.63 4.81 5.48
C SER A 99 -16.58 4.73 7.00
N LYS A 100 -16.38 3.52 7.54
CA LYS A 100 -16.40 3.24 8.99
C LYS A 100 -15.45 2.10 9.34
N ILE A 101 -14.94 2.16 10.58
CA ILE A 101 -14.25 1.05 11.27
C ILE A 101 -15.17 0.61 12.41
N ILE A 102 -15.60 -0.64 12.36
CA ILE A 102 -16.57 -1.24 13.30
C ILE A 102 -15.83 -2.27 14.14
N ASP A 103 -15.69 -1.96 15.42
CA ASP A 103 -15.17 -2.81 16.48
C ASP A 103 -16.16 -2.75 17.65
N ASN A 104 -15.73 -2.69 18.91
CA ASN A 104 -16.58 -2.41 20.07
C ASN A 104 -17.32 -1.06 19.92
N ASN A 105 -16.76 -0.13 19.20
CA ASN A 105 -17.34 1.15 18.83
C ASN A 105 -17.34 1.32 17.30
N ILE A 106 -18.16 2.25 16.81
CA ILE A 106 -18.16 2.66 15.41
C ILE A 106 -17.34 3.95 15.29
N ILE A 107 -16.30 3.93 14.47
CA ILE A 107 -15.43 5.07 14.21
C ILE A 107 -15.60 5.47 12.75
N ASP A 108 -15.95 6.74 12.51
CA ASP A 108 -15.99 7.28 11.14
C ASP A 108 -14.57 7.39 10.59
N ALA A 109 -14.33 6.70 9.48
CA ALA A 109 -13.09 6.77 8.73
C ALA A 109 -13.12 7.94 7.74
N LEU A 110 -12.19 8.02 6.78
CA LEU A 110 -12.14 9.12 5.82
C LEU A 110 -13.35 9.14 4.87
N GLY A 111 -14.02 8.00 4.66
CA GLY A 111 -15.16 7.91 3.75
C GLY A 111 -14.81 8.23 2.29
N ILE A 112 -13.60 7.90 1.86
CA ILE A 112 -13.17 8.01 0.46
C ILE A 112 -13.89 6.95 -0.37
N PHE A 113 -13.98 5.73 0.19
CA PHE A 113 -14.70 4.59 -0.39
C PHE A 113 -15.88 4.19 0.50
N SER A 114 -16.89 3.54 -0.11
CA SER A 114 -18.13 3.14 0.57
C SER A 114 -18.05 1.85 1.39
N TYR A 115 -16.89 1.17 1.39
CA TYR A 115 -16.76 -0.04 2.19
C TYR A 115 -16.70 0.26 3.69
N GLU A 116 -17.13 -0.71 4.46
CA GLU A 116 -16.99 -0.72 5.93
C GLU A 116 -15.93 -1.74 6.32
N VAL A 117 -15.13 -1.39 7.31
CA VAL A 117 -14.16 -2.29 7.94
C VAL A 117 -14.76 -2.85 9.22
N LYS A 118 -14.79 -4.17 9.34
CA LYS A 118 -15.20 -4.86 10.57
C LYS A 118 -13.98 -5.50 11.21
N LYS A 119 -13.78 -5.27 12.50
CA LYS A 119 -12.77 -5.96 13.28
C LYS A 119 -13.25 -7.35 13.68
N GLY A 120 -12.35 -8.31 13.72
CA GLY A 120 -12.65 -9.70 14.06
C GLY A 120 -11.42 -10.45 14.56
N THR A 121 -11.37 -11.76 14.34
CA THR A 121 -10.21 -12.56 14.73
C THR A 121 -9.00 -12.20 13.89
N ARG A 122 -7.87 -11.93 14.55
CA ARG A 122 -6.62 -11.60 13.88
C ARG A 122 -6.08 -12.78 13.08
N LYS A 123 -5.86 -12.54 11.80
CA LYS A 123 -5.16 -13.48 10.91
C LYS A 123 -3.68 -13.16 10.88
N LYS A 124 -2.85 -14.21 10.95
CA LYS A 124 -1.40 -14.16 10.78
C LYS A 124 -1.01 -15.28 9.83
N GLU A 125 -0.86 -14.96 8.58
CA GLU A 125 -0.63 -15.97 7.54
C GLU A 125 0.27 -15.45 6.42
N GLU A 126 1.04 -16.35 5.84
CA GLU A 126 1.71 -16.09 4.58
C GLU A 126 0.70 -16.12 3.44
N VAL A 127 0.91 -15.25 2.46
CA VAL A 127 0.01 -15.05 1.32
C VAL A 127 0.66 -15.52 0.04
N TYR A 128 -0.07 -16.34 -0.71
CA TYR A 128 0.27 -16.79 -2.04
C TYR A 128 -1.00 -16.81 -2.91
N ILE A 129 -1.35 -15.67 -3.46
CA ILE A 129 -2.61 -15.45 -4.18
C ILE A 129 -2.41 -14.96 -5.60
N ASN A 130 -3.44 -15.02 -6.45
CA ASN A 130 -3.36 -14.50 -7.81
C ASN A 130 -3.34 -12.97 -7.82
N GLY A 131 -2.47 -12.40 -8.66
CA GLY A 131 -2.51 -10.98 -8.96
C GLY A 131 -3.52 -10.71 -10.08
N ASN A 132 -4.60 -9.98 -9.79
CA ASN A 132 -5.65 -9.71 -10.78
C ASN A 132 -5.16 -8.82 -11.94
N ILE A 133 -4.23 -7.92 -11.65
CA ILE A 133 -3.71 -6.93 -12.60
C ILE A 133 -2.38 -7.35 -13.25
N ILE A 134 -1.80 -8.45 -12.78
CA ILE A 134 -0.60 -9.08 -13.35
C ILE A 134 -0.80 -10.59 -13.40
N ASN A 135 -0.28 -11.24 -14.43
CA ASN A 135 -0.36 -12.71 -14.55
C ASN A 135 0.76 -13.38 -13.73
N LYS A 136 0.79 -13.13 -12.43
CA LYS A 136 1.75 -13.69 -11.47
C LYS A 136 1.13 -13.79 -10.09
N LYS A 137 1.64 -14.72 -9.28
CA LYS A 137 1.28 -14.80 -7.87
C LYS A 137 1.83 -13.61 -7.10
N ILE A 138 1.11 -13.20 -6.07
CA ILE A 138 1.51 -12.19 -5.10
C ILE A 138 1.89 -12.89 -3.81
N LEU A 139 3.07 -12.56 -3.33
CA LEU A 139 3.63 -13.05 -2.08
C LEU A 139 3.61 -11.97 -1.02
N GLY A 140 3.33 -12.35 0.21
CA GLY A 140 3.43 -11.45 1.34
C GLY A 140 3.03 -12.10 2.64
N PHE A 141 2.69 -11.27 3.59
CA PHE A 141 2.25 -11.69 4.89
C PHE A 141 1.04 -10.83 5.28
N ILE A 142 0.03 -11.43 5.89
CA ILE A 142 -1.08 -10.72 6.51
C ILE A 142 -0.96 -10.87 8.02
N ASN A 143 -0.99 -9.75 8.73
CA ASN A 143 -1.15 -9.68 10.18
C ASN A 143 -2.22 -8.63 10.48
N ASN A 144 -3.46 -9.05 10.37
CA ASN A 144 -4.59 -8.14 10.37
C ASN A 144 -5.83 -8.78 11.02
N ASP A 145 -6.66 -7.96 11.64
CA ASP A 145 -7.97 -8.33 12.20
C ASP A 145 -9.13 -7.63 11.48
N SER A 146 -8.83 -6.90 10.40
CA SER A 146 -9.79 -6.15 9.63
C SER A 146 -10.36 -6.96 8.48
N TYR A 147 -11.66 -6.82 8.24
CA TYR A 147 -12.38 -7.42 7.13
C TYR A 147 -13.17 -6.33 6.40
N ILE A 148 -12.95 -6.21 5.09
CA ILE A 148 -13.75 -5.31 4.26
C ILE A 148 -15.05 -6.00 3.87
N SER A 149 -16.18 -5.36 4.22
CA SER A 149 -17.49 -5.76 3.72
C SER A 149 -17.75 -5.17 2.34
N LYS A 150 -18.29 -5.97 1.43
CA LYS A 150 -18.71 -5.52 0.08
C LYS A 150 -17.55 -4.97 -0.76
N LEU A 151 -16.46 -5.71 -0.85
CA LEU A 151 -15.34 -5.39 -1.73
C LEU A 151 -15.82 -5.34 -3.18
N LYS A 152 -15.81 -4.14 -3.80
CA LYS A 152 -16.27 -3.93 -5.17
C LYS A 152 -15.16 -4.08 -6.20
N TYR A 153 -13.95 -3.68 -5.84
CA TYR A 153 -12.78 -3.68 -6.71
C TYR A 153 -11.58 -4.21 -5.93
N SER A 154 -11.29 -5.51 -6.05
CA SER A 154 -10.11 -6.10 -5.41
C SER A 154 -8.84 -5.78 -6.19
N LEU A 155 -7.77 -5.52 -5.47
CA LEU A 155 -6.44 -5.34 -6.05
C LEU A 155 -5.87 -6.69 -6.51
N PHE A 156 -5.98 -7.69 -5.65
CA PHE A 156 -5.57 -9.07 -5.90
C PHE A 156 -6.78 -10.00 -5.72
N ASP A 157 -6.59 -11.31 -5.77
CA ASP A 157 -7.64 -12.30 -5.61
C ASP A 157 -8.38 -12.14 -4.27
N ASN A 158 -9.57 -11.49 -4.32
CA ASN A 158 -10.41 -11.14 -3.18
C ASN A 158 -9.71 -10.34 -2.05
N GLU A 159 -8.58 -9.71 -2.35
CA GLU A 159 -7.79 -8.94 -1.38
C GLU A 159 -7.50 -7.53 -1.89
N GLY A 160 -7.53 -6.57 -0.94
CA GLY A 160 -7.17 -5.19 -1.20
C GLY A 160 -8.18 -4.42 -2.05
N ILE A 161 -7.81 -3.22 -2.44
CA ILE A 161 -8.65 -2.29 -3.20
C ILE A 161 -7.83 -1.69 -4.33
N HIS A 162 -8.39 -1.69 -5.53
CA HIS A 162 -7.81 -1.00 -6.67
C HIS A 162 -8.88 -0.08 -7.30
N TYR A 163 -8.65 1.20 -7.24
CA TYR A 163 -9.52 2.20 -7.87
C TYR A 163 -8.68 3.31 -8.49
N ASN A 164 -8.78 3.53 -9.79
CA ASN A 164 -7.88 4.41 -10.53
C ASN A 164 -6.41 4.02 -10.27
N ASN A 165 -5.61 4.94 -9.72
CA ASN A 165 -4.23 4.70 -9.30
C ASN A 165 -4.09 4.61 -7.75
N PHE A 166 -5.18 4.32 -7.06
CA PHE A 166 -5.16 3.91 -5.65
C PHE A 166 -4.96 2.40 -5.55
N TYR A 167 -3.93 2.00 -4.83
CA TYR A 167 -3.56 0.60 -4.54
C TYR A 167 -3.55 0.42 -3.03
N GLY A 168 -4.57 -0.24 -2.50
CA GLY A 168 -4.69 -0.57 -1.08
C GLY A 168 -4.61 -2.07 -0.86
N THR A 169 -3.81 -2.55 0.08
CA THR A 169 -3.68 -3.99 0.39
C THR A 169 -3.31 -4.21 1.84
N TYR A 170 -3.87 -5.27 2.44
CA TYR A 170 -3.45 -5.73 3.77
C TYR A 170 -2.16 -6.55 3.73
N ILE A 171 -1.65 -6.88 2.55
CA ILE A 171 -0.38 -7.59 2.38
C ILE A 171 0.78 -6.66 2.73
N ILE A 172 1.64 -7.13 3.64
CA ILE A 172 2.78 -6.42 4.21
C ILE A 172 4.09 -7.18 3.98
N GLY A 173 5.22 -6.59 4.39
CA GLY A 173 6.54 -7.18 4.43
C GLY A 173 7.35 -7.19 3.14
N PRO A 174 7.91 -6.10 2.69
CA PRO A 174 7.31 -5.00 1.92
C PRO A 174 6.85 -5.47 0.55
N LEU A 175 5.62 -5.16 0.19
CA LEU A 175 4.92 -5.67 -1.00
C LEU A 175 5.73 -5.57 -2.30
N LEU A 176 6.27 -4.37 -2.60
CA LEU A 176 6.95 -4.11 -3.88
C LEU A 176 8.29 -4.84 -3.99
N VAL A 177 9.01 -5.02 -2.89
CA VAL A 177 10.29 -5.74 -2.85
C VAL A 177 10.07 -7.24 -3.08
N ARG A 178 9.04 -7.80 -2.45
CA ARG A 178 8.72 -9.23 -2.53
C ARG A 178 8.09 -9.64 -3.86
N ASN A 179 7.55 -8.70 -4.63
CA ASN A 179 6.78 -8.96 -5.86
C ASN A 179 7.36 -8.21 -7.08
N PRO A 180 8.47 -8.70 -7.68
CA PRO A 180 9.18 -7.99 -8.75
C PRO A 180 8.30 -7.65 -9.97
N GLU A 181 7.37 -8.52 -10.36
CA GLU A 181 6.50 -8.26 -11.52
C GLU A 181 5.43 -7.20 -11.19
N PHE A 182 4.89 -7.20 -9.96
CA PHE A 182 4.00 -6.14 -9.50
C PHE A 182 4.73 -4.80 -9.39
N LEU A 183 5.97 -4.82 -8.88
CA LEU A 183 6.83 -3.65 -8.85
C LEU A 183 7.05 -3.06 -10.25
N LYS A 184 7.37 -3.89 -11.26
CA LYS A 184 7.54 -3.43 -12.65
C LYS A 184 6.25 -2.80 -13.19
N TYR A 185 5.11 -3.46 -12.97
CA TYR A 185 3.81 -2.93 -13.35
C TYR A 185 3.57 -1.56 -12.72
N PHE A 186 3.69 -1.46 -11.40
CA PHE A 186 3.46 -0.23 -10.63
C PHE A 186 4.38 0.91 -11.09
N MET A 187 5.69 0.64 -11.23
CA MET A 187 6.68 1.65 -11.62
C MET A 187 6.52 2.13 -13.07
N ASN A 188 6.18 1.23 -14.01
CA ASN A 188 5.91 1.63 -15.39
C ASN A 188 4.65 2.52 -15.48
N LYS A 189 3.62 2.21 -14.70
CA LYS A 189 2.41 3.05 -14.59
C LYS A 189 2.73 4.41 -13.97
N LEU A 190 3.41 4.42 -12.82
CA LEU A 190 3.78 5.64 -12.09
C LEU A 190 4.60 6.61 -12.95
N THR A 191 5.53 6.10 -13.75
CA THR A 191 6.42 6.94 -14.56
C THR A 191 5.90 7.18 -15.96
N ASN A 192 4.86 6.46 -16.39
CA ASN A 192 4.39 6.38 -17.76
C ASN A 192 5.54 6.07 -18.77
N LYS A 193 6.48 5.20 -18.35
CA LYS A 193 7.66 4.82 -19.13
C LYS A 193 7.95 3.33 -18.97
N LYS A 194 8.55 2.73 -20.00
CA LYS A 194 9.16 1.40 -19.88
C LYS A 194 10.56 1.56 -19.28
N LEU A 195 10.70 1.14 -18.02
CA LEU A 195 11.94 1.27 -17.26
C LEU A 195 12.88 0.08 -17.47
N LYS A 196 14.16 0.30 -17.17
CA LYS A 196 15.16 -0.78 -17.01
C LYS A 196 15.16 -1.25 -15.56
N TYR A 197 15.25 -2.55 -15.35
CA TYR A 197 15.20 -3.15 -14.02
C TYR A 197 16.39 -4.08 -13.77
N ASN A 198 17.07 -3.88 -12.66
CA ASN A 198 18.04 -4.83 -12.12
C ASN A 198 17.48 -5.43 -10.81
N LEU A 199 16.65 -6.45 -10.96
CA LEU A 199 15.91 -7.11 -9.87
C LEU A 199 16.34 -8.58 -9.69
N LYS A 200 17.64 -8.90 -9.92
CA LYS A 200 18.15 -10.28 -9.86
C LYS A 200 17.95 -10.91 -8.46
N ILE A 201 18.21 -10.15 -7.41
CA ILE A 201 18.10 -10.62 -6.02
C ILE A 201 16.62 -10.80 -5.66
N GLU A 202 15.80 -9.79 -5.95
CA GLU A 202 14.37 -9.79 -5.67
C GLU A 202 13.66 -10.94 -6.41
N THR A 203 14.02 -11.17 -7.69
CA THR A 203 13.46 -12.27 -8.49
C THR A 203 13.93 -13.63 -7.97
N LYS A 204 15.19 -13.77 -7.56
CA LYS A 204 15.68 -15.01 -6.95
C LYS A 204 14.94 -15.32 -5.66
N ALA A 205 14.81 -14.33 -4.78
CA ALA A 205 14.08 -14.50 -3.51
C ALA A 205 12.61 -14.87 -3.73
N TYR A 206 11.93 -14.23 -4.70
CA TYR A 206 10.57 -14.56 -5.08
C TYR A 206 10.44 -16.02 -5.55
N ASN A 207 11.33 -16.48 -6.46
CA ASN A 207 11.29 -17.84 -6.99
C ASN A 207 11.57 -18.90 -5.91
N GLU A 208 12.54 -18.66 -5.03
CA GLU A 208 12.82 -19.57 -3.92
C GLU A 208 11.66 -19.67 -2.94
N PHE A 209 10.98 -18.55 -2.66
CA PHE A 209 9.79 -18.55 -1.80
C PHE A 209 8.66 -19.39 -2.41
N ILE A 210 8.37 -19.21 -3.70
CA ILE A 210 7.34 -19.99 -4.42
C ILE A 210 7.69 -21.49 -4.36
N LYS A 211 8.92 -21.86 -4.66
CA LYS A 211 9.36 -23.26 -4.65
C LYS A 211 9.11 -23.88 -3.28
N ASN A 212 9.51 -23.22 -2.20
CA ASN A 212 9.27 -23.72 -0.85
C ASN A 212 7.77 -23.80 -0.53
N PHE A 213 6.95 -22.87 -1.01
CA PHE A 213 5.50 -22.89 -0.78
C PHE A 213 4.82 -24.05 -1.51
N GLU A 214 5.23 -24.36 -2.73
CA GLU A 214 4.68 -25.46 -3.55
C GLU A 214 5.15 -26.85 -3.06
N GLU A 215 6.28 -26.94 -2.36
CA GLU A 215 6.77 -28.20 -1.78
C GLU A 215 6.00 -28.59 -0.48
N TYR A 216 5.29 -27.66 0.17
CA TYR A 216 4.55 -27.87 1.43
C TYR A 216 3.03 -27.91 1.27
N VAL A 217 2.48 -27.76 0.05
CA VAL A 217 1.06 -27.84 -0.29
C VAL A 217 0.78 -29.09 -1.11
#